data_a88d46f1231d1f27a43d3412fa7082f1
#
_entry.id   a88d46f1231d1f27a43d3412fa7082f1
#
_cell.length_a   1.000
_cell.length_b   1.000
_cell.length_c   1.000
_cell.angle_alpha   90.00
_cell.angle_beta   90.00
_cell.angle_gamma   90.00
#
_symmetry.space_group_name_H-M   'P 1'
#
loop_
_entity.id
_entity.type
_entity.pdbx_description
1 polymer ?
#
loop_
_entity_poly.entity_id
_entity_poly.type
_entity_poly.pdbx_seq_one_letter_code
_entity_poly.pdbx_strand_id
1 'polypeptide(L)'
;MKTPKIGVFSLLLFSGFILLGILILQPLEVFHFRDYIAILFPKGTIALEQRNLLFIIQIIMLLVIIPVYVLTFIFSWRYRAQNPRSAYDPDLVDNRLAEYIWWGVPCILTLVIAVVTVIKTYELDPYRPIESEKKPLTIQVVALQWKWLFIYPDEKIASVNFLQIPLHTPIHFEITADAPMNSFWIPHLGGQIYAMPSMKTELNLIADDPGDFRGSSANISGVGFAGMHFITRAASEDDYQRWLESTKQSSKSLNWEEYSKLAAPSQNNPKELFHLEDGNLFEQIIHKYMHPQKSG
;
A
#
# COMPACT_ATOMS: atom_id res chain seq x y z
N MET A 1 -37.70 17.33 30.94
CA MET A 1 -37.10 16.98 29.63
C MET A 1 -36.43 15.62 29.75
N LYS A 2 -36.94 14.60 29.06
CA LYS A 2 -36.34 13.25 29.06
C LYS A 2 -35.19 13.24 28.02
N THR A 3 -33.96 13.19 28.48
CA THR A 3 -32.80 13.03 27.62
C THR A 3 -32.77 11.60 27.00
N PRO A 4 -32.46 11.43 25.73
CA PRO A 4 -32.45 10.13 25.13
C PRO A 4 -31.25 9.32 25.60
N LYS A 5 -31.49 8.28 26.42
CA LYS A 5 -30.49 7.35 26.96
C LYS A 5 -30.00 6.31 25.93
N ILE A 6 -30.38 6.44 24.67
CA ILE A 6 -30.23 5.38 23.65
C ILE A 6 -28.97 5.56 22.76
N GLY A 7 -28.39 6.75 22.67
CA GLY A 7 -27.44 7.07 21.61
C GLY A 7 -26.09 6.33 21.67
N VAL A 8 -25.46 6.24 22.83
CA VAL A 8 -24.07 5.75 22.93
C VAL A 8 -24.00 4.22 23.03
N PHE A 9 -24.94 3.62 23.77
CA PHE A 9 -25.01 2.16 23.88
C PHE A 9 -25.42 1.50 22.58
N SER A 10 -26.32 2.14 21.80
CA SER A 10 -26.67 1.68 20.45
C SER A 10 -25.55 1.86 19.45
N LEU A 11 -24.72 2.89 19.56
CA LEU A 11 -23.55 3.09 18.68
C LEU A 11 -22.47 2.03 18.92
N LEU A 12 -22.23 1.64 20.18
CA LEU A 12 -21.26 0.59 20.50
C LEU A 12 -21.77 -0.80 20.16
N LEU A 13 -23.04 -1.07 20.37
CA LEU A 13 -23.67 -2.30 19.85
C LEU A 13 -23.62 -2.33 18.34
N PHE A 14 -23.87 -1.22 17.66
CA PHE A 14 -23.84 -1.13 16.20
C PHE A 14 -22.42 -1.32 15.64
N SER A 15 -21.39 -0.72 16.25
CA SER A 15 -19.99 -0.95 15.86
C SER A 15 -19.52 -2.38 16.17
N GLY A 16 -19.95 -2.95 17.29
CA GLY A 16 -19.72 -4.37 17.63
C GLY A 16 -20.43 -5.32 16.65
N PHE A 17 -21.66 -5.00 16.23
CA PHE A 17 -22.40 -5.75 15.21
C PHE A 17 -21.75 -5.64 13.84
N ILE A 18 -21.22 -4.48 13.46
CA ILE A 18 -20.48 -4.32 12.18
C ILE A 18 -19.19 -5.15 12.21
N LEU A 19 -18.41 -5.08 13.29
CA LEU A 19 -17.20 -5.88 13.44
C LEU A 19 -17.49 -7.39 13.47
N LEU A 20 -18.51 -7.81 14.19
CA LEU A 20 -18.97 -9.18 14.24
C LEU A 20 -19.54 -9.63 12.86
N GLY A 21 -20.26 -8.74 12.17
CA GLY A 21 -20.76 -8.95 10.82
C GLY A 21 -19.62 -9.14 9.81
N ILE A 22 -18.57 -8.34 9.89
CA ILE A 22 -17.36 -8.49 9.06
C ILE A 22 -16.66 -9.83 9.36
N LEU A 23 -16.58 -10.24 10.62
CA LEU A 23 -15.99 -11.54 11.02
C LEU A 23 -16.84 -12.74 10.60
N ILE A 24 -18.16 -12.62 10.61
CA ILE A 24 -19.10 -13.70 10.23
C ILE A 24 -19.25 -13.79 8.70
N LEU A 25 -19.11 -12.67 7.98
CA LEU A 25 -19.20 -12.64 6.51
C LEU A 25 -17.92 -13.15 5.82
N GLN A 26 -16.83 -13.38 6.57
CA GLN A 26 -15.59 -13.96 6.03
C GLN A 26 -15.75 -15.32 5.31
N PRO A 27 -16.62 -16.26 5.72
CA PRO A 27 -16.79 -17.53 5.02
C PRO A 27 -17.79 -17.50 3.86
N LEU A 28 -18.57 -16.42 3.71
CA LEU A 28 -19.50 -16.27 2.60
C LEU A 28 -18.75 -15.67 1.40
N GLU A 29 -18.42 -16.51 0.43
CA GLU A 29 -17.84 -16.17 -0.89
C GLU A 29 -18.74 -15.22 -1.74
N VAL A 30 -19.75 -14.61 -1.14
CA VAL A 30 -20.79 -13.81 -1.81
C VAL A 30 -20.29 -12.46 -2.33
N PHE A 31 -19.12 -11.98 -1.87
CA PHE A 31 -18.51 -10.78 -2.41
C PHE A 31 -17.01 -11.02 -2.59
N HIS A 32 -16.44 -10.57 -3.71
CA HIS A 32 -15.00 -10.44 -3.95
C HIS A 32 -14.31 -9.48 -2.95
N PHE A 33 -14.73 -9.53 -1.68
CA PHE A 33 -14.27 -8.64 -0.61
C PHE A 33 -12.77 -8.79 -0.35
N ARG A 34 -12.24 -9.98 -0.63
CA ARG A 34 -10.81 -10.29 -0.54
C ARG A 34 -9.98 -9.45 -1.50
N ASP A 35 -10.50 -9.18 -2.70
CA ASP A 35 -9.79 -8.43 -3.72
C ASP A 35 -9.80 -6.93 -3.45
N TYR A 36 -10.75 -6.44 -2.62
CA TYR A 36 -10.84 -5.02 -2.24
C TYR A 36 -10.03 -4.68 -0.99
N ILE A 37 -9.75 -5.63 -0.10
CA ILE A 37 -9.00 -5.38 1.13
C ILE A 37 -7.63 -6.08 1.05
N ALA A 38 -6.81 -5.62 0.12
CA ALA A 38 -5.48 -6.14 -0.15
C ALA A 38 -4.61 -6.27 1.10
N ILE A 39 -4.69 -5.32 2.03
CA ILE A 39 -3.88 -5.29 3.25
C ILE A 39 -4.19 -6.47 4.20
N LEU A 40 -5.42 -7.01 4.20
CA LEU A 40 -5.78 -8.19 5.00
C LEU A 40 -5.48 -9.51 4.28
N PHE A 41 -5.42 -9.48 2.94
CA PHE A 41 -5.18 -10.64 2.09
C PHE A 41 -3.96 -10.44 1.20
N PRO A 42 -2.75 -10.28 1.80
CA PRO A 42 -1.51 -10.08 1.06
C PRO A 42 -1.21 -11.30 0.18
N LYS A 43 -0.54 -11.05 -0.93
CA LYS A 43 -0.15 -12.03 -1.95
C LYS A 43 1.36 -12.03 -2.22
N GLY A 44 2.12 -11.31 -1.41
CA GLY A 44 3.56 -11.28 -1.42
C GLY A 44 4.13 -11.15 -0.01
N THR A 45 5.36 -11.64 0.17
CA THR A 45 6.05 -11.66 1.47
C THR A 45 6.12 -10.28 2.13
N ILE A 46 6.43 -9.22 1.36
CA ILE A 46 6.52 -7.85 1.91
C ILE A 46 5.18 -7.38 2.45
N ALA A 47 4.10 -7.57 1.69
CA ALA A 47 2.75 -7.20 2.14
C ALA A 47 2.31 -8.03 3.36
N LEU A 48 2.73 -9.31 3.44
CA LEU A 48 2.48 -10.18 4.60
C LEU A 48 3.14 -9.63 5.87
N GLU A 49 4.40 -9.23 5.79
CA GLU A 49 5.14 -8.63 6.92
C GLU A 49 4.52 -7.29 7.34
N GLN A 50 4.12 -6.46 6.38
CA GLN A 50 3.42 -5.20 6.67
C GLN A 50 2.08 -5.43 7.37
N ARG A 51 1.31 -6.45 6.96
CA ARG A 51 0.08 -6.85 7.65
C ARG A 51 0.36 -7.33 9.07
N ASN A 52 1.38 -8.16 9.26
CA ASN A 52 1.75 -8.67 10.60
C ASN A 52 2.14 -7.50 11.53
N LEU A 53 2.91 -6.55 11.02
CA LEU A 53 3.24 -5.32 11.75
C LEU A 53 1.99 -4.51 12.12
N LEU A 54 1.05 -4.36 11.18
CA LEU A 54 -0.23 -3.70 11.44
C LEU A 54 -0.97 -4.36 12.62
N PHE A 55 -1.07 -5.69 12.64
CA PHE A 55 -1.72 -6.41 13.73
C PHE A 55 -1.00 -6.25 15.08
N ILE A 56 0.33 -6.29 15.09
CA ILE A 56 1.11 -6.06 16.32
C ILE A 56 0.79 -4.68 16.89
N ILE A 57 0.85 -3.64 16.05
CA ILE A 57 0.56 -2.26 16.47
C ILE A 57 -0.90 -2.15 16.91
N GLN A 58 -1.84 -2.78 16.21
CA GLN A 58 -3.26 -2.76 16.56
C GLN A 58 -3.53 -3.40 17.92
N ILE A 59 -2.86 -4.51 18.25
CA ILE A 59 -2.98 -5.17 19.57
C ILE A 59 -2.46 -4.24 20.68
N ILE A 60 -1.29 -3.62 20.47
CA ILE A 60 -0.72 -2.67 21.44
C ILE A 60 -1.67 -1.49 21.66
N MET A 61 -2.24 -0.95 20.60
CA MET A 61 -3.22 0.14 20.69
C MET A 61 -4.49 -0.25 21.43
N LEU A 62 -5.02 -1.45 21.18
CA LEU A 62 -6.21 -1.96 21.87
C LEU A 62 -5.99 -2.15 23.36
N LEU A 63 -4.77 -2.48 23.78
CA LEU A 63 -4.42 -2.60 25.20
C LEU A 63 -4.60 -1.28 25.96
N VAL A 64 -4.49 -0.15 25.29
CA VAL A 64 -4.78 1.19 25.88
C VAL A 64 -6.24 1.57 25.67
N ILE A 65 -6.75 1.41 24.46
CA ILE A 65 -8.07 1.87 24.06
C ILE A 65 -9.17 1.18 24.88
N ILE A 66 -9.09 -0.14 25.04
CA ILE A 66 -10.11 -0.91 25.74
C ILE A 66 -10.26 -0.47 27.22
N PRO A 67 -9.19 -0.41 28.04
CA PRO A 67 -9.30 0.09 29.41
C PRO A 67 -9.84 1.52 29.51
N VAL A 68 -9.43 2.42 28.62
CA VAL A 68 -9.91 3.81 28.61
C VAL A 68 -11.42 3.85 28.35
N TYR A 69 -11.93 3.13 27.37
CA TYR A 69 -13.36 3.05 27.13
C TYR A 69 -14.11 2.41 28.29
N VAL A 70 -13.61 1.29 28.83
CA VAL A 70 -14.21 0.60 29.96
C VAL A 70 -14.29 1.52 31.17
N LEU A 71 -13.21 2.21 31.54
CA LEU A 71 -13.18 3.15 32.64
C LEU A 71 -14.12 4.35 32.39
N THR A 72 -14.16 4.89 31.20
CA THR A 72 -15.07 5.99 30.85
C THR A 72 -16.52 5.58 31.05
N PHE A 73 -16.91 4.37 30.63
CA PHE A 73 -18.26 3.86 30.85
C PHE A 73 -18.56 3.61 32.34
N ILE A 74 -17.61 2.96 33.02
CA ILE A 74 -17.76 2.65 34.46
C ILE A 74 -17.95 3.95 35.26
N PHE A 75 -17.09 4.95 35.03
CA PHE A 75 -17.17 6.21 35.75
C PHE A 75 -18.45 6.99 35.44
N SER A 76 -18.78 7.12 34.15
CA SER A 76 -20.01 7.79 33.73
C SER A 76 -21.27 7.12 34.26
N TRP A 77 -21.28 5.80 34.40
CA TRP A 77 -22.38 5.06 34.99
C TRP A 77 -22.40 5.15 36.52
N ARG A 78 -21.25 4.94 37.18
CA ARG A 78 -21.13 4.88 38.64
C ARG A 78 -21.36 6.24 39.30
N TYR A 79 -20.81 7.31 38.73
CA TYR A 79 -20.85 8.66 39.29
C TYR A 79 -21.92 9.56 38.68
N ARG A 80 -22.95 8.97 38.06
CA ARG A 80 -24.10 9.75 37.57
C ARG A 80 -24.86 10.42 38.73
N ALA A 81 -25.40 11.63 38.50
CA ALA A 81 -26.08 12.46 39.49
C ALA A 81 -27.25 11.76 40.25
N GLN A 82 -27.88 10.76 39.62
CA GLN A 82 -28.98 10.00 40.22
C GLN A 82 -28.52 8.77 41.02
N ASN A 83 -27.23 8.52 41.20
CA ASN A 83 -26.75 7.36 41.93
C ASN A 83 -26.46 7.71 43.38
N PRO A 84 -27.33 7.32 44.36
CA PRO A 84 -27.13 7.64 45.77
C PRO A 84 -25.99 6.85 46.42
N ARG A 85 -25.42 5.84 45.69
CA ARG A 85 -24.33 5.00 46.21
C ARG A 85 -22.95 5.48 45.79
N SER A 86 -22.87 6.58 45.02
CA SER A 86 -21.58 7.16 44.63
C SER A 86 -20.96 7.86 45.85
N ALA A 87 -19.77 7.44 46.26
CA ALA A 87 -19.01 8.15 47.25
C ALA A 87 -18.56 9.50 46.69
N TYR A 88 -18.79 10.56 47.41
CA TYR A 88 -18.27 11.89 47.13
C TYR A 88 -17.06 12.13 48.02
N ASP A 89 -15.89 12.27 47.44
CA ASP A 89 -14.65 12.56 48.15
C ASP A 89 -13.98 13.78 47.49
N PRO A 90 -14.25 14.98 47.99
CA PRO A 90 -13.70 16.23 47.44
C PRO A 90 -12.22 16.42 47.75
N ASP A 91 -11.66 15.68 48.70
CA ASP A 91 -10.28 15.78 49.13
C ASP A 91 -9.34 14.81 48.38
N LEU A 92 -9.89 13.97 47.48
CA LEU A 92 -9.12 13.09 46.62
C LEU A 92 -8.48 13.89 45.51
N VAL A 93 -7.42 14.63 45.80
CA VAL A 93 -6.72 15.52 44.85
C VAL A 93 -5.50 14.83 44.21
N ASP A 94 -4.93 13.84 44.90
CA ASP A 94 -3.68 13.20 44.51
C ASP A 94 -3.75 11.68 44.77
N ASN A 95 -3.31 10.89 43.78
CA ASN A 95 -3.13 9.46 43.91
C ASN A 95 -1.87 9.00 43.18
N ARG A 96 -0.76 8.93 43.91
CA ARG A 96 0.56 8.57 43.37
C ARG A 96 0.58 7.24 42.61
N LEU A 97 -0.18 6.23 43.08
CA LEU A 97 -0.25 4.95 42.40
C LEU A 97 -0.91 5.10 41.00
N ALA A 98 -2.02 5.84 40.95
CA ALA A 98 -2.68 6.13 39.70
C ALA A 98 -1.74 6.92 38.75
N GLU A 99 -1.00 7.89 39.27
CA GLU A 99 0.01 8.64 38.49
C GLU A 99 1.09 7.75 37.89
N TYR A 100 1.68 6.86 38.70
CA TYR A 100 2.68 5.91 38.18
C TYR A 100 2.11 4.99 37.10
N ILE A 101 0.85 4.58 37.22
CA ILE A 101 0.21 3.72 36.21
C ILE A 101 -0.04 4.49 34.92
N TRP A 102 -0.69 5.66 34.96
CA TRP A 102 -1.07 6.35 33.75
C TRP A 102 0.11 7.04 33.01
N TRP A 103 1.23 7.29 33.70
CA TRP A 103 2.48 7.70 33.06
C TRP A 103 3.34 6.50 32.66
N GLY A 104 3.52 5.53 33.54
CA GLY A 104 4.41 4.40 33.32
C GLY A 104 3.96 3.48 32.20
N VAL A 105 2.67 3.12 32.16
CA VAL A 105 2.17 2.22 31.11
C VAL A 105 2.33 2.81 29.72
N PRO A 106 1.90 4.05 29.40
CA PRO A 106 2.15 4.65 28.09
C PRO A 106 3.63 4.79 27.75
N CYS A 107 4.48 5.14 28.70
CA CYS A 107 5.92 5.25 28.46
C CYS A 107 6.53 3.89 28.03
N ILE A 108 6.16 2.81 28.73
CA ILE A 108 6.63 1.45 28.39
C ILE A 108 6.12 1.05 27.00
N LEU A 109 4.84 1.27 26.71
CA LEU A 109 4.25 0.93 25.42
C LEU A 109 4.88 1.74 24.28
N THR A 110 5.14 3.03 24.49
CA THR A 110 5.85 3.87 23.51
C THR A 110 7.25 3.34 23.25
N LEU A 111 7.97 2.93 24.29
CA LEU A 111 9.29 2.32 24.12
C LEU A 111 9.23 1.03 23.30
N VAL A 112 8.26 0.16 23.58
CA VAL A 112 8.06 -1.09 22.81
C VAL A 112 7.76 -0.77 21.34
N ILE A 113 6.84 0.17 21.07
CA ILE A 113 6.54 0.59 19.70
C ILE A 113 7.77 1.18 19.01
N ALA A 114 8.56 2.01 19.71
CA ALA A 114 9.77 2.58 19.14
C ALA A 114 10.77 1.50 18.73
N VAL A 115 11.02 0.50 19.58
CA VAL A 115 11.91 -0.62 19.24
C VAL A 115 11.39 -1.41 18.04
N VAL A 116 10.11 -1.76 18.03
CA VAL A 116 9.49 -2.48 16.89
C VAL A 116 9.59 -1.65 15.61
N THR A 117 9.33 -0.35 15.69
CA THR A 117 9.43 0.56 14.54
C THR A 117 10.84 0.58 13.98
N VAL A 118 11.86 0.75 14.81
CA VAL A 118 13.25 0.77 14.34
C VAL A 118 13.60 -0.53 13.62
N ILE A 119 13.32 -1.69 14.23
CA ILE A 119 13.63 -2.99 13.62
C ILE A 119 12.91 -3.14 12.27
N LYS A 120 11.59 -2.90 12.24
CA LYS A 120 10.78 -3.10 11.03
C LYS A 120 11.05 -2.07 9.94
N THR A 121 11.50 -0.86 10.28
CA THR A 121 11.93 0.12 9.28
C THR A 121 13.14 -0.38 8.47
N TYR A 122 14.10 -1.02 9.12
CA TYR A 122 15.25 -1.59 8.42
C TYR A 122 14.92 -2.89 7.69
N GLU A 123 14.02 -3.72 8.23
CA GLU A 123 13.63 -4.98 7.59
C GLU A 123 12.76 -4.75 6.34
N LEU A 124 11.89 -3.74 6.36
CA LEU A 124 10.93 -3.43 5.30
C LEU A 124 11.34 -2.23 4.43
N ASP A 125 12.64 -1.88 4.44
CA ASP A 125 13.15 -0.83 3.56
C ASP A 125 12.89 -1.20 2.10
N PRO A 126 12.19 -0.35 1.30
CA PRO A 126 11.93 -0.59 -0.11
C PRO A 126 13.19 -0.85 -0.95
N TYR A 127 14.30 -0.23 -0.56
CA TYR A 127 15.60 -0.36 -1.25
C TYR A 127 16.34 -1.66 -0.90
N ARG A 128 15.93 -2.36 0.16
CA ARG A 128 16.58 -3.60 0.57
C ARG A 128 16.26 -4.72 -0.41
N PRO A 129 17.28 -5.35 -1.03
CA PRO A 129 17.08 -6.52 -1.88
C PRO A 129 16.42 -7.66 -1.11
N ILE A 130 15.51 -8.37 -1.76
CA ILE A 130 14.87 -9.56 -1.22
C ILE A 130 15.85 -10.74 -1.37
N GLU A 131 16.17 -11.39 -0.27
CA GLU A 131 17.03 -12.58 -0.28
C GLU A 131 16.29 -13.76 -0.94
N SER A 132 16.83 -14.28 -2.04
CA SER A 132 16.27 -15.38 -2.79
C SER A 132 17.37 -16.13 -3.54
N GLU A 133 17.14 -17.40 -3.83
CA GLU A 133 18.03 -18.18 -4.71
C GLU A 133 17.93 -17.75 -6.18
N LYS A 134 16.83 -17.13 -6.58
CA LYS A 134 16.63 -16.64 -7.94
C LYS A 134 17.23 -15.26 -8.13
N LYS A 135 17.82 -15.02 -9.30
CA LYS A 135 18.27 -13.68 -9.70
C LYS A 135 17.08 -12.72 -9.76
N PRO A 136 17.16 -11.53 -9.19
CA PRO A 136 16.11 -10.52 -9.32
C PRO A 136 15.86 -10.15 -10.78
N LEU A 137 14.59 -10.01 -11.14
CA LEU A 137 14.15 -9.47 -12.42
C LEU A 137 14.04 -7.94 -12.30
N THR A 138 14.78 -7.20 -13.11
CA THR A 138 14.69 -5.74 -13.13
C THR A 138 13.57 -5.30 -14.06
N ILE A 139 12.69 -4.43 -13.56
CA ILE A 139 11.61 -3.80 -14.33
C ILE A 139 11.67 -2.29 -14.10
N GLN A 140 11.78 -1.54 -15.18
CA GLN A 140 11.78 -0.08 -15.16
C GLN A 140 10.35 0.44 -15.31
N VAL A 141 9.95 1.35 -14.43
CA VAL A 141 8.59 1.87 -14.35
C VAL A 141 8.60 3.37 -14.58
N VAL A 142 7.80 3.82 -15.53
CA VAL A 142 7.63 5.25 -15.81
C VAL A 142 6.17 5.65 -15.59
N ALA A 143 5.95 6.55 -14.63
CA ALA A 143 4.65 7.17 -14.45
C ALA A 143 4.46 8.25 -15.53
N LEU A 144 3.52 8.05 -16.44
CA LEU A 144 3.12 9.02 -17.45
C LEU A 144 1.85 9.76 -17.01
N GLN A 145 1.40 10.74 -17.81
CA GLN A 145 0.14 11.45 -17.52
C GLN A 145 -1.05 10.50 -17.67
N TRP A 146 -1.45 9.96 -16.51
CA TRP A 146 -2.54 9.03 -16.20
C TRP A 146 -2.42 7.63 -16.81
N LYS A 147 -1.20 7.12 -17.01
CA LYS A 147 -0.90 5.73 -17.40
C LYS A 147 0.47 5.31 -16.88
N TRP A 148 0.71 4.00 -16.91
CA TRP A 148 1.96 3.39 -16.45
C TRP A 148 2.65 2.68 -17.60
N LEU A 149 3.93 2.98 -17.81
CA LEU A 149 4.79 2.27 -18.74
C LEU A 149 5.74 1.37 -17.94
N PHE A 150 5.80 0.11 -18.32
CA PHE A 150 6.69 -0.91 -17.76
C PHE A 150 7.67 -1.33 -18.85
N ILE A 151 8.95 -1.25 -18.56
CA ILE A 151 10.04 -1.63 -19.46
C ILE A 151 10.79 -2.79 -18.83
N TYR A 152 11.01 -3.85 -19.61
CA TYR A 152 11.81 -5.01 -19.24
C TYR A 152 13.12 -4.95 -20.04
N PRO A 153 14.19 -4.35 -19.49
CA PRO A 153 15.39 -4.03 -20.26
C PRO A 153 16.09 -5.29 -20.77
N ASP A 154 16.21 -6.33 -19.95
CA ASP A 154 16.87 -7.59 -20.33
C ASP A 154 16.09 -8.33 -21.44
N GLU A 155 14.76 -8.22 -21.42
CA GLU A 155 13.86 -8.90 -22.35
C GLU A 155 13.56 -8.09 -23.62
N LYS A 156 13.92 -6.80 -23.63
CA LYS A 156 13.67 -5.84 -24.71
C LYS A 156 12.20 -5.72 -25.10
N ILE A 157 11.35 -5.65 -24.11
CA ILE A 157 9.91 -5.42 -24.26
C ILE A 157 9.43 -4.30 -23.35
N ALA A 158 8.26 -3.75 -23.70
CA ALA A 158 7.57 -2.80 -22.85
C ALA A 158 6.06 -3.02 -22.89
N SER A 159 5.38 -2.61 -21.82
CA SER A 159 3.93 -2.70 -21.73
C SER A 159 3.33 -1.46 -21.07
N VAL A 160 2.11 -1.12 -21.46
CA VAL A 160 1.33 0.00 -20.89
C VAL A 160 0.17 -0.57 -20.07
N ASN A 161 0.00 -0.08 -18.85
CA ASN A 161 -1.06 -0.45 -17.90
C ASN A 161 -1.20 -1.95 -17.64
N PHE A 162 -0.18 -2.71 -17.92
CA PHE A 162 -0.13 -4.15 -17.66
C PHE A 162 1.29 -4.58 -17.30
N LEU A 163 1.42 -5.20 -16.15
CA LEU A 163 2.66 -5.73 -15.60
C LEU A 163 2.52 -7.25 -15.46
N GLN A 164 3.42 -8.04 -16.04
CA GLN A 164 3.46 -9.49 -15.79
C GLN A 164 4.77 -9.86 -15.12
N ILE A 165 4.68 -10.64 -14.04
CA ILE A 165 5.81 -11.06 -13.23
C ILE A 165 5.75 -12.56 -12.95
N PRO A 166 6.89 -13.26 -12.89
CA PRO A 166 6.94 -14.65 -12.50
C PRO A 166 6.78 -14.81 -10.98
N LEU A 167 6.15 -15.91 -10.56
CA LEU A 167 6.00 -16.29 -9.16
C LEU A 167 7.35 -16.59 -8.50
N HIS A 168 7.43 -16.29 -7.20
CA HIS A 168 8.57 -16.59 -6.33
C HIS A 168 9.91 -16.09 -6.92
N THR A 169 9.86 -15.00 -7.65
CA THR A 169 11.04 -14.33 -8.20
C THR A 169 11.07 -12.90 -7.68
N PRO A 170 12.16 -12.46 -7.04
CA PRO A 170 12.28 -11.07 -6.62
C PRO A 170 12.23 -10.14 -7.82
N ILE A 171 11.43 -9.10 -7.71
CA ILE A 171 11.33 -8.05 -8.73
C ILE A 171 11.97 -6.79 -8.17
N HIS A 172 12.97 -6.30 -8.87
CA HIS A 172 13.61 -5.03 -8.60
C HIS A 172 13.03 -3.96 -9.53
N PHE A 173 12.22 -3.08 -8.98
CA PHE A 173 11.64 -1.96 -9.73
C PHE A 173 12.55 -0.74 -9.65
N GLU A 174 12.92 -0.19 -10.80
CA GLU A 174 13.50 1.15 -10.95
C GLU A 174 12.42 2.10 -11.44
N ILE A 175 12.12 3.16 -10.69
CA ILE A 175 10.89 3.92 -10.89
C ILE A 175 11.21 5.40 -11.09
N THR A 176 10.62 5.99 -12.13
CA THR A 176 10.69 7.43 -12.42
C THR A 176 9.34 7.95 -12.92
N ALA A 177 9.25 9.23 -13.26
CA ALA A 177 8.07 9.82 -13.85
C ALA A 177 8.41 10.75 -15.03
N ASP A 178 7.56 10.77 -16.04
CA ASP A 178 7.45 11.82 -17.06
C ASP A 178 6.07 12.51 -16.96
N ALA A 179 5.71 12.85 -15.73
CA ALA A 179 4.44 13.44 -15.31
C ALA A 179 4.62 14.10 -13.94
N PRO A 180 3.67 14.87 -13.41
CA PRO A 180 3.66 15.24 -12.00
C PRO A 180 3.85 14.04 -11.09
N MET A 181 4.40 14.26 -9.89
CA MET A 181 4.67 13.21 -8.91
C MET A 181 3.48 12.24 -8.74
N ASN A 182 3.78 10.96 -8.80
CA ASN A 182 2.86 9.86 -8.59
C ASN A 182 3.41 8.93 -7.51
N SER A 183 2.63 7.95 -7.06
CA SER A 183 3.10 6.88 -6.19
C SER A 183 2.76 5.54 -6.82
N PHE A 184 3.79 4.76 -7.12
CA PHE A 184 3.63 3.40 -7.61
C PHE A 184 3.22 2.48 -6.46
N TRP A 185 2.12 1.75 -6.63
CA TRP A 185 1.58 0.91 -5.57
C TRP A 185 0.87 -0.33 -6.11
N ILE A 186 1.25 -1.49 -5.57
CA ILE A 186 0.58 -2.78 -5.78
C ILE A 186 0.16 -3.30 -4.39
N PRO A 187 -1.05 -2.97 -3.91
CA PRO A 187 -1.47 -3.19 -2.51
C PRO A 187 -1.33 -4.63 -2.02
N HIS A 188 -1.50 -5.62 -2.88
CA HIS A 188 -1.37 -7.03 -2.53
C HIS A 188 0.08 -7.51 -2.35
N LEU A 189 1.06 -6.77 -2.90
CA LEU A 189 2.46 -7.18 -2.89
C LEU A 189 3.30 -6.37 -1.90
N GLY A 190 2.96 -5.10 -1.66
CA GLY A 190 3.74 -4.27 -0.74
C GLY A 190 3.29 -2.83 -0.66
N GLY A 191 4.12 -2.03 0.02
CA GLY A 191 3.94 -0.58 0.16
C GLY A 191 4.14 0.18 -1.15
N GLN A 192 3.94 1.48 -1.07
CA GLN A 192 4.10 2.40 -2.19
C GLN A 192 5.47 3.08 -2.18
N ILE A 193 5.91 3.52 -3.37
CA ILE A 193 7.09 4.39 -3.54
C ILE A 193 6.78 5.55 -4.49
N TYR A 194 7.41 6.70 -4.27
CA TYR A 194 7.22 7.86 -5.14
C TYR A 194 7.89 7.67 -6.51
N ALA A 195 7.17 8.06 -7.57
CA ALA A 195 7.66 8.24 -8.92
C ALA A 195 7.76 9.75 -9.21
N MET A 196 8.98 10.25 -9.42
CA MET A 196 9.24 11.69 -9.58
C MET A 196 10.10 11.93 -10.83
N PRO A 197 9.85 13.04 -11.57
CA PRO A 197 10.71 13.43 -12.69
C PRO A 197 12.17 13.61 -12.26
N SER A 198 13.11 13.27 -13.14
CA SER A 198 14.56 13.36 -12.94
C SER A 198 15.14 12.56 -11.75
N MET A 199 14.35 11.75 -11.10
CA MET A 199 14.79 10.89 -9.99
C MET A 199 14.52 9.42 -10.30
N LYS A 200 15.39 8.56 -9.82
CA LYS A 200 15.20 7.11 -9.80
C LYS A 200 14.96 6.67 -8.37
N THR A 201 13.83 6.06 -8.09
CA THR A 201 13.53 5.39 -6.83
C THR A 201 13.50 3.88 -7.06
N GLU A 202 13.66 3.10 -6.01
CA GLU A 202 13.77 1.65 -6.09
C GLU A 202 12.76 1.00 -5.14
N LEU A 203 12.17 -0.11 -5.59
CA LEU A 203 11.23 -0.90 -4.80
C LEU A 203 11.45 -2.38 -5.10
N ASN A 204 11.59 -3.19 -4.06
CA ASN A 204 11.73 -4.63 -4.18
C ASN A 204 10.46 -5.33 -3.72
N LEU A 205 9.84 -6.13 -4.59
CA LEU A 205 8.63 -6.90 -4.30
C LEU A 205 8.80 -8.35 -4.77
N ILE A 206 7.97 -9.23 -4.23
CA ILE A 206 7.85 -10.62 -4.65
C ILE A 206 6.39 -11.03 -4.60
N ALA A 207 5.94 -11.81 -5.58
CA ALA A 207 4.61 -12.42 -5.58
C ALA A 207 4.74 -13.90 -5.19
N ASP A 208 4.02 -14.30 -4.15
CA ASP A 208 4.02 -15.67 -3.64
C ASP A 208 2.81 -16.46 -4.15
N ASP A 209 1.68 -15.79 -4.36
CA ASP A 209 0.45 -16.38 -4.89
C ASP A 209 0.16 -15.90 -6.32
N PRO A 210 -0.37 -16.78 -7.20
CA PRO A 210 -0.78 -16.39 -8.54
C PRO A 210 -2.06 -15.54 -8.52
N GLY A 211 -2.22 -14.70 -9.52
CA GLY A 211 -3.43 -13.91 -9.71
C GLY A 211 -3.21 -12.59 -10.41
N ASP A 212 -4.30 -11.89 -10.64
CA ASP A 212 -4.33 -10.55 -11.20
C ASP A 212 -4.56 -9.54 -10.06
N PHE A 213 -3.58 -8.68 -9.80
CA PHE A 213 -3.62 -7.69 -8.73
C PHE A 213 -3.72 -6.30 -9.33
N ARG A 214 -4.62 -5.51 -8.79
CA ARG A 214 -4.73 -4.10 -9.21
C ARG A 214 -3.55 -3.31 -8.64
N GLY A 215 -2.83 -2.62 -9.52
CA GLY A 215 -1.92 -1.55 -9.16
C GLY A 215 -2.51 -0.18 -9.52
N SER A 216 -2.08 0.86 -8.83
CA SER A 216 -2.60 2.21 -9.02
C SER A 216 -1.58 3.26 -8.59
N SER A 217 -1.84 4.52 -8.97
CA SER A 217 -1.21 5.65 -8.30
C SER A 217 -1.89 5.89 -6.95
N ALA A 218 -1.10 6.19 -5.93
CA ALA A 218 -1.62 6.58 -4.61
C ALA A 218 -1.57 8.11 -4.38
N ASN A 219 -1.05 8.89 -5.34
CA ASN A 219 -1.05 10.35 -5.33
C ASN A 219 -2.04 10.90 -6.35
N ILE A 220 -2.90 11.82 -5.92
CA ILE A 220 -3.84 12.50 -6.81
C ILE A 220 -3.05 13.42 -7.76
N SER A 221 -3.08 13.11 -9.06
CA SER A 221 -2.30 13.77 -10.11
C SER A 221 -3.15 14.48 -11.17
N GLY A 222 -4.38 14.85 -10.85
CA GLY A 222 -5.28 15.60 -11.73
C GLY A 222 -6.48 14.81 -12.22
N VAL A 223 -7.13 15.27 -13.28
CA VAL A 223 -8.45 14.82 -13.72
C VAL A 223 -8.50 13.34 -14.16
N GLY A 224 -7.40 12.80 -14.67
CA GLY A 224 -7.32 11.39 -15.11
C GLY A 224 -6.87 10.42 -14.02
N PHE A 225 -6.61 10.88 -12.80
CA PHE A 225 -6.10 10.05 -11.68
C PHE A 225 -6.97 8.82 -11.42
N ALA A 226 -8.29 8.96 -11.41
CA ALA A 226 -9.21 7.87 -11.12
C ALA A 226 -9.06 6.68 -12.11
N GLY A 227 -8.67 6.97 -13.36
CA GLY A 227 -8.41 5.97 -14.39
C GLY A 227 -6.95 5.47 -14.44
N MET A 228 -6.03 6.07 -13.66
CA MET A 228 -4.62 5.70 -13.65
C MET A 228 -4.36 4.44 -12.82
N HIS A 229 -4.70 3.31 -13.37
CA HIS A 229 -4.49 2.00 -12.77
C HIS A 229 -3.94 1.02 -13.79
N PHE A 230 -3.38 -0.08 -13.30
CA PHE A 230 -2.84 -1.16 -14.12
C PHE A 230 -3.14 -2.52 -13.47
N ILE A 231 -2.98 -3.58 -14.23
CA ILE A 231 -3.09 -4.95 -13.72
C ILE A 231 -1.69 -5.56 -13.63
N THR A 232 -1.38 -6.07 -12.45
CA THR A 232 -0.19 -6.90 -12.22
C THR A 232 -0.61 -8.36 -12.22
N ARG A 233 -0.14 -9.11 -13.21
CA ARG A 233 -0.35 -10.56 -13.27
C ARG A 233 0.86 -11.29 -12.74
N ALA A 234 0.68 -11.98 -11.61
CA ALA A 234 1.65 -12.96 -11.10
C ALA A 234 1.32 -14.33 -11.69
N ALA A 235 2.24 -14.88 -12.47
CA ALA A 235 2.01 -16.09 -13.25
C ALA A 235 3.11 -17.14 -13.01
N SER A 236 2.83 -18.39 -13.39
CA SER A 236 3.87 -19.42 -13.43
C SER A 236 5.01 -19.02 -14.36
N GLU A 237 6.18 -19.62 -14.17
CA GLU A 237 7.34 -19.37 -15.05
C GLU A 237 7.01 -19.66 -16.51
N ASP A 238 6.30 -20.76 -16.78
CA ASP A 238 5.91 -21.16 -18.14
C ASP A 238 4.94 -20.14 -18.77
N ASP A 239 3.99 -19.61 -18.01
CA ASP A 239 3.05 -18.59 -18.48
C ASP A 239 3.74 -17.25 -18.71
N TYR A 240 4.72 -16.92 -17.86
CA TYR A 240 5.54 -15.75 -18.01
C TYR A 240 6.37 -15.81 -19.29
N GLN A 241 7.04 -16.93 -19.55
CA GLN A 241 7.84 -17.13 -20.77
C GLN A 241 6.98 -17.09 -22.02
N ARG A 242 5.81 -17.73 -22.02
CA ARG A 242 4.87 -17.65 -23.15
C ARG A 242 4.41 -16.23 -23.45
N TRP A 243 4.16 -15.46 -22.40
CA TRP A 243 3.80 -14.05 -22.55
C TRP A 243 4.97 -13.21 -23.09
N LEU A 244 6.20 -13.43 -22.64
CA LEU A 244 7.39 -12.77 -23.16
C LEU A 244 7.55 -13.02 -24.66
N GLU A 245 7.46 -14.28 -25.10
CA GLU A 245 7.57 -14.65 -26.51
C GLU A 245 6.49 -13.97 -27.36
N SER A 246 5.25 -13.98 -26.89
CA SER A 246 4.14 -13.31 -27.58
C SER A 246 4.32 -11.79 -27.68
N THR A 247 4.92 -11.18 -26.64
CA THR A 247 5.16 -9.73 -26.60
C THR A 247 6.33 -9.35 -27.49
N LYS A 248 7.39 -10.16 -27.55
CA LYS A 248 8.52 -9.97 -28.48
C LYS A 248 8.09 -9.99 -29.94
N GLN A 249 7.00 -10.70 -30.26
CA GLN A 249 6.42 -10.76 -31.61
C GLN A 249 5.43 -9.62 -31.88
N SER A 250 5.27 -8.67 -30.97
CA SER A 250 4.38 -7.52 -31.16
C SER A 250 4.81 -6.72 -32.39
N SER A 251 3.82 -6.34 -33.21
CA SER A 251 4.05 -5.47 -34.38
C SER A 251 4.33 -4.01 -34.03
N LYS A 252 4.10 -3.64 -32.75
CA LYS A 252 4.35 -2.29 -32.22
C LYS A 252 5.75 -2.23 -31.64
N SER A 253 6.56 -1.29 -32.10
CA SER A 253 7.85 -1.00 -31.52
C SER A 253 7.80 0.30 -30.67
N LEU A 254 8.61 0.36 -29.62
CA LEU A 254 8.75 1.52 -28.79
C LEU A 254 10.17 2.08 -28.95
N ASN A 255 10.24 3.18 -29.64
CA ASN A 255 11.42 4.05 -29.73
C ASN A 255 11.10 5.42 -29.14
N TRP A 256 12.05 6.37 -29.18
CA TRP A 256 11.85 7.70 -28.62
C TRP A 256 10.69 8.48 -29.26
N GLU A 257 10.44 8.33 -30.56
CA GLU A 257 9.35 8.99 -31.26
C GLU A 257 7.99 8.47 -30.79
N GLU A 258 7.81 7.15 -30.76
CA GLU A 258 6.57 6.51 -30.29
C GLU A 258 6.36 6.75 -28.77
N TYR A 259 7.45 6.74 -27.99
CA TYR A 259 7.39 7.14 -26.60
C TYR A 259 6.89 8.57 -26.44
N SER A 260 7.36 9.51 -27.24
CA SER A 260 6.93 10.92 -27.18
C SER A 260 5.42 11.08 -27.44
N LYS A 261 4.88 10.28 -28.37
CA LYS A 261 3.42 10.21 -28.61
C LYS A 261 2.68 9.58 -27.42
N LEU A 262 3.23 8.50 -26.88
CA LEU A 262 2.67 7.82 -25.71
C LEU A 262 2.68 8.71 -24.46
N ALA A 263 3.70 9.54 -24.26
CA ALA A 263 3.83 10.43 -23.12
C ALA A 263 2.78 11.55 -23.09
N ALA A 264 2.13 11.84 -24.24
CA ALA A 264 1.06 12.84 -24.29
C ALA A 264 -0.09 12.49 -23.33
N PRO A 265 -0.69 13.50 -22.64
CA PRO A 265 -1.77 13.29 -21.68
C PRO A 265 -2.95 12.51 -22.31
N SER A 266 -3.36 11.42 -21.67
CA SER A 266 -4.54 10.65 -22.10
C SER A 266 -5.08 9.81 -20.94
N GLN A 267 -6.38 9.46 -20.98
CA GLN A 267 -7.08 8.78 -19.89
C GLN A 267 -7.63 7.43 -20.37
N ASN A 268 -7.82 6.50 -19.41
CA ASN A 268 -8.42 5.19 -19.65
C ASN A 268 -7.73 4.40 -20.77
N ASN A 269 -6.40 4.47 -20.81
CA ASN A 269 -5.60 3.80 -21.83
C ASN A 269 -5.71 2.29 -21.68
N PRO A 270 -5.93 1.55 -22.77
CA PRO A 270 -5.95 0.09 -22.75
C PRO A 270 -4.53 -0.47 -22.48
N LYS A 271 -4.47 -1.76 -22.22
CA LYS A 271 -3.23 -2.52 -22.23
C LYS A 271 -2.64 -2.50 -23.64
N GLU A 272 -1.36 -2.14 -23.71
CA GLU A 272 -0.59 -2.21 -24.97
C GLU A 272 0.75 -2.90 -24.70
N LEU A 273 1.26 -3.60 -25.72
CA LEU A 273 2.51 -4.35 -25.68
C LEU A 273 3.41 -3.87 -26.83
N PHE A 274 4.69 -3.71 -26.53
CA PHE A 274 5.67 -3.18 -27.47
C PHE A 274 6.95 -4.04 -27.44
N HIS A 275 7.60 -4.15 -28.60
CA HIS A 275 9.01 -4.49 -28.66
C HIS A 275 9.82 -3.21 -28.39
N LEU A 276 10.85 -3.31 -27.55
CA LEU A 276 11.71 -2.17 -27.20
C LEU A 276 12.87 -2.09 -28.20
N GLU A 277 12.95 -1.02 -28.95
CA GLU A 277 14.06 -0.77 -29.88
C GLU A 277 15.26 -0.10 -29.21
N ASP A 278 14.98 0.84 -28.27
CA ASP A 278 16.01 1.63 -27.58
C ASP A 278 16.17 1.14 -26.13
N GLY A 279 17.26 0.46 -25.88
CA GLY A 279 17.59 -0.04 -24.53
C GLY A 279 17.89 1.08 -23.52
N ASN A 280 18.15 2.31 -23.95
CA ASN A 280 18.45 3.47 -23.10
C ASN A 280 17.24 4.37 -22.86
N LEU A 281 16.05 3.96 -23.28
CA LEU A 281 14.84 4.79 -23.19
C LEU A 281 14.60 5.32 -21.77
N PHE A 282 14.76 4.49 -20.76
CA PHE A 282 14.54 4.88 -19.36
C PHE A 282 15.50 5.98 -18.89
N GLU A 283 16.77 5.87 -19.21
CA GLU A 283 17.78 6.88 -18.88
C GLU A 283 17.52 8.19 -19.63
N GLN A 284 17.11 8.13 -20.89
CA GLN A 284 16.73 9.31 -21.66
C GLN A 284 15.55 10.05 -21.02
N ILE A 285 14.58 9.33 -20.50
CA ILE A 285 13.42 9.90 -19.77
C ILE A 285 13.87 10.64 -18.51
N ILE A 286 14.75 10.05 -17.72
CA ILE A 286 15.30 10.70 -16.51
C ILE A 286 16.05 11.97 -16.90
N HIS A 287 16.92 11.90 -17.91
CA HIS A 287 17.74 13.03 -18.35
C HIS A 287 16.95 14.15 -19.01
N LYS A 288 15.76 13.89 -19.54
CA LYS A 288 14.86 14.89 -20.14
C LYS A 288 14.63 16.11 -19.25
N TYR A 289 14.58 15.90 -17.91
CA TYR A 289 14.33 16.93 -16.94
C TYR A 289 15.59 17.48 -16.27
N MET A 290 16.76 16.80 -16.42
CA MET A 290 18.03 17.29 -15.87
C MET A 290 18.62 18.43 -16.70
N HIS A 291 18.31 18.45 -18.00
CA HIS A 291 18.74 19.48 -18.93
C HIS A 291 17.52 20.10 -19.63
N PRO A 292 16.74 20.99 -18.94
CA PRO A 292 15.63 21.64 -19.60
C PRO A 292 16.16 22.40 -20.80
N GLN A 293 15.79 21.98 -22.02
CA GLN A 293 16.09 22.79 -23.20
C GLN A 293 15.48 24.16 -22.96
N LYS A 294 16.32 25.20 -22.96
CA LYS A 294 15.85 26.58 -22.98
C LYS A 294 14.97 26.72 -24.22
N SER A 295 13.65 26.73 -23.99
CA SER A 295 12.70 27.15 -25.03
C SER A 295 13.06 28.59 -25.38
N GLY A 296 13.66 28.74 -26.56
CA GLY A 296 13.91 30.04 -27.16
C GLY A 296 12.62 30.72 -27.57
#